data_807298b3778d5a8598a124e319d86e98
#
_entry.id   807298b3778d5a8598a124e319d86e98
#
_cell.length_a   1.000
_cell.length_b   1.000
_cell.length_c   1.000
_cell.angle_alpha   90.00
_cell.angle_beta   90.00
_cell.angle_gamma   90.00
#
_symmetry.space_group_name_H-M   'P 1'
#
loop_
_entity.id
_entity.type
_entity.pdbx_description
1 polymer ?
#
loop_
_entity_poly.entity_id
_entity_poly.type
_entity_poly.pdbx_seq_one_letter_code
_entity_poly.pdbx_strand_id
1 'polypeptide(L)'
;NNLYFNLPIYFSNKKICRNYDLLTNKYLDKTISFSLIDNKGNIISEYNSEIARIPASNLKLLSTGYVMSKYDNFYSLKTKIYRDDKNNYLIEGSGDPDLSINDIKTLISNIKFSKNITVTLAEIKSVVYWPEGWTSQDKLYKYGSPITKLAINSNSSRYMNIQTLKNYIYNYLLEKFPNSEINININQSSNDLKKNKILIDYINSNPILSLITLANAESHNFTSESLFKNASDSWYTNSYQKLYFWLKNKGLPTKNLYIADASGLSRKNKVTTNLIASYLHKMKFN
;
A
#
# COMPACT_ATOMS: atom_id res chain seq x y z
N ASN A 1 6.19 -35.75 6.22
CA ASN A 1 6.38 -35.66 7.67
C ASN A 1 5.98 -34.26 8.11
N ASN A 2 4.72 -34.11 8.52
CA ASN A 2 4.17 -32.88 9.08
C ASN A 2 4.62 -32.76 10.53
N LEU A 3 5.55 -31.85 10.79
CA LEU A 3 5.84 -31.38 12.13
C LEU A 3 4.78 -30.35 12.54
N TYR A 4 3.68 -30.80 13.12
CA TYR A 4 2.76 -29.93 13.85
C TYR A 4 3.43 -29.55 15.17
N PHE A 5 3.82 -28.26 15.30
CA PHE A 5 4.15 -27.68 16.59
C PHE A 5 2.85 -27.48 17.37
N ASN A 6 2.47 -28.46 18.22
CA ASN A 6 1.49 -28.24 19.27
C ASN A 6 2.13 -27.36 20.34
N LEU A 7 1.93 -26.03 20.22
CA LEU A 7 2.26 -25.09 21.30
C LEU A 7 1.22 -25.27 22.41
N PRO A 8 1.60 -25.64 23.63
CA PRO A 8 0.68 -25.72 24.74
C PRO A 8 0.16 -24.33 25.10
N ILE A 9 -1.17 -24.18 25.16
CA ILE A 9 -1.92 -22.92 25.33
C ILE A 9 -1.79 -22.30 26.76
N TYR A 10 -0.96 -22.84 27.64
CA TYR A 10 -0.79 -22.35 29.02
C TYR A 10 0.62 -21.89 29.31
N PHE A 11 0.84 -20.55 29.24
CA PHE A 11 2.07 -19.88 29.67
C PHE A 11 1.99 -19.48 31.16
N SER A 12 2.08 -20.42 32.07
CA SER A 12 2.14 -20.05 33.49
C SER A 12 3.44 -20.45 34.22
N ASN A 13 4.46 -20.97 33.50
CA ASN A 13 5.68 -21.44 34.17
C ASN A 13 6.98 -20.98 33.48
N LYS A 14 7.84 -20.29 34.24
CA LYS A 14 9.23 -19.95 33.89
C LYS A 14 10.07 -21.13 33.33
N LYS A 15 9.67 -22.39 33.60
CA LYS A 15 10.31 -23.59 33.09
C LYS A 15 10.21 -23.80 31.58
N ILE A 16 9.13 -23.31 30.93
CA ILE A 16 8.95 -23.47 29.48
C ILE A 16 9.93 -22.58 28.72
N CYS A 17 10.19 -21.36 29.21
CA CYS A 17 11.17 -20.45 28.61
C CYS A 17 12.62 -20.98 28.71
N ARG A 18 12.98 -21.64 29.81
CA ARG A 18 14.29 -22.30 29.95
C ARG A 18 14.50 -23.44 28.95
N ASN A 19 13.45 -24.19 28.64
CA ASN A 19 13.54 -25.25 27.63
C ASN A 19 13.67 -24.69 26.20
N TYR A 20 13.12 -23.51 25.93
CA TYR A 20 13.33 -22.81 24.65
C TYR A 20 14.79 -22.37 24.49
N ASP A 21 15.40 -21.81 25.52
CA ASP A 21 16.84 -21.44 25.50
C ASP A 21 17.74 -22.65 25.25
N LEU A 22 17.41 -23.80 25.83
CA LEU A 22 18.17 -25.06 25.64
C LEU A 22 18.01 -25.63 24.23
N LEU A 23 16.81 -25.58 23.65
CA LEU A 23 16.54 -26.04 22.29
C LEU A 23 17.17 -25.11 21.25
N THR A 24 17.16 -23.80 21.50
CA THR A 24 17.69 -22.80 20.58
C THR A 24 19.19 -22.81 20.55
N ASN A 25 19.89 -22.91 21.68
CA ASN A 25 21.35 -22.90 21.72
C ASN A 25 21.99 -24.11 21.00
N LYS A 26 21.28 -25.21 20.82
CA LYS A 26 21.79 -26.42 20.14
C LYS A 26 21.67 -26.38 18.61
N TYR A 27 20.74 -25.58 18.06
CA TYR A 27 20.38 -25.60 16.64
C TYR A 27 20.46 -24.22 15.97
N LEU A 28 20.87 -23.17 16.69
CA LEU A 28 20.88 -21.82 16.15
C LEU A 28 22.15 -21.53 15.35
N ASP A 29 21.90 -21.28 14.09
CA ASP A 29 22.86 -20.74 13.13
C ASP A 29 22.80 -19.21 13.10
N LYS A 30 23.88 -18.58 12.63
CA LYS A 30 23.98 -17.12 12.42
C LYS A 30 22.90 -16.55 11.48
N THR A 31 22.23 -17.42 10.71
CA THR A 31 21.14 -17.04 9.78
C THR A 31 19.79 -16.83 10.49
N ILE A 32 19.65 -17.28 11.74
CA ILE A 32 18.42 -17.19 12.51
C ILE A 32 18.42 -15.96 13.42
N SER A 33 17.28 -15.32 13.57
CA SER A 33 17.00 -14.31 14.60
C SER A 33 15.59 -14.54 15.14
N PHE A 34 15.43 -14.35 16.45
CA PHE A 34 14.10 -14.33 17.08
C PHE A 34 14.09 -13.42 18.30
N SER A 35 12.88 -13.00 18.69
CA SER A 35 12.58 -12.31 19.93
C SER A 35 11.27 -12.84 20.50
N LEU A 36 11.28 -13.20 21.76
CA LEU A 36 10.09 -13.62 22.50
C LEU A 36 9.84 -12.61 23.62
N ILE A 37 8.64 -12.02 23.61
CA ILE A 37 8.21 -10.98 24.56
C ILE A 37 7.02 -11.52 25.35
N ASP A 38 6.98 -11.29 26.65
CA ASP A 38 5.83 -11.63 27.49
C ASP A 38 4.66 -10.63 27.29
N ASN A 39 3.56 -10.90 27.97
CA ASN A 39 2.39 -10.01 27.93
C ASN A 39 2.58 -8.65 28.61
N LYS A 40 3.69 -8.45 29.33
CA LYS A 40 4.09 -7.17 29.94
C LYS A 40 5.11 -6.41 29.10
N GLY A 41 5.59 -7.00 27.99
CA GLY A 41 6.58 -6.40 27.12
C GLY A 41 8.04 -6.70 27.50
N ASN A 42 8.27 -7.60 28.47
CA ASN A 42 9.64 -8.00 28.83
C ASN A 42 10.14 -9.05 27.83
N ILE A 43 11.40 -8.90 27.41
CA ILE A 43 12.05 -9.93 26.59
C ILE A 43 12.28 -11.17 27.46
N ILE A 44 11.70 -12.30 27.07
CA ILE A 44 11.85 -13.58 27.75
C ILE A 44 13.04 -14.34 27.19
N SER A 45 13.20 -14.32 25.88
CA SER A 45 14.29 -14.98 25.17
C SER A 45 14.51 -14.30 23.83
N GLU A 46 15.78 -14.20 23.41
CA GLU A 46 16.15 -13.62 22.14
C GLU A 46 17.44 -14.23 21.60
N TYR A 47 17.59 -14.18 20.30
CA TYR A 47 18.83 -14.54 19.63
C TYR A 47 18.99 -13.70 18.36
N ASN A 48 20.16 -13.06 18.22
CA ASN A 48 20.45 -12.17 17.09
C ASN A 48 19.33 -11.13 16.84
N SER A 49 18.61 -10.74 17.88
CA SER A 49 17.38 -9.93 17.81
C SER A 49 17.61 -8.53 17.24
N GLU A 50 18.83 -7.99 17.39
CA GLU A 50 19.28 -6.69 16.88
C GLU A 50 19.92 -6.77 15.48
N ILE A 51 20.07 -7.97 14.91
CA ILE A 51 20.57 -8.13 13.55
C ILE A 51 19.45 -7.80 12.58
N ALA A 52 19.64 -6.73 11.79
CA ALA A 52 18.69 -6.31 10.79
C ALA A 52 18.66 -7.30 9.61
N ARG A 53 17.49 -7.83 9.32
CA ARG A 53 17.24 -8.80 8.25
C ARG A 53 16.22 -8.29 7.24
N ILE A 54 16.15 -8.93 6.10
CA ILE A 54 15.11 -8.66 5.09
C ILE A 54 13.78 -9.20 5.64
N PRO A 55 12.79 -8.33 5.90
CA PRO A 55 11.54 -8.75 6.56
C PRO A 55 10.56 -9.46 5.62
N ALA A 56 10.74 -9.33 4.30
CA ALA A 56 9.73 -9.68 3.32
C ALA A 56 8.36 -9.08 3.72
N SER A 57 7.26 -9.77 3.48
CA SER A 57 5.91 -9.27 3.76
C SER A 57 5.60 -8.97 5.23
N ASN A 58 6.46 -9.36 6.18
CA ASN A 58 6.31 -8.92 7.58
C ASN A 58 6.38 -7.39 7.73
N LEU A 59 6.99 -6.69 6.77
CA LEU A 59 7.00 -5.23 6.76
C LEU A 59 5.58 -4.64 6.70
N LYS A 60 4.63 -5.34 6.08
CA LYS A 60 3.24 -4.90 5.97
C LYS A 60 2.58 -4.68 7.33
N LEU A 61 2.96 -5.43 8.36
CA LEU A 61 2.49 -5.19 9.73
C LEU A 61 2.79 -3.76 10.19
N LEU A 62 3.99 -3.26 9.90
CA LEU A 62 4.42 -1.92 10.29
C LEU A 62 3.74 -0.84 9.43
N SER A 63 3.71 -1.03 8.11
CA SER A 63 3.15 -0.06 7.17
C SER A 63 1.63 0.06 7.30
N THR A 64 0.90 -1.04 7.46
CA THR A 64 -0.55 -1.02 7.66
C THR A 64 -0.93 -0.49 9.04
N GLY A 65 -0.12 -0.74 10.06
CA GLY A 65 -0.30 -0.09 11.35
C GLY A 65 -0.13 1.43 11.30
N TYR A 66 0.79 1.93 10.48
CA TYR A 66 0.89 3.35 10.20
C TYR A 66 -0.40 3.88 9.53
N VAL A 67 -0.93 3.16 8.54
CA VAL A 67 -2.19 3.53 7.86
C VAL A 67 -3.35 3.60 8.84
N MET A 68 -3.51 2.61 9.73
CA MET A 68 -4.53 2.61 10.78
C MET A 68 -4.40 3.79 11.74
N SER A 69 -3.19 4.32 11.95
CA SER A 69 -2.99 5.51 12.79
C SER A 69 -3.42 6.82 12.12
N LYS A 70 -3.79 6.79 10.83
CA LYS A 70 -4.13 7.97 10.02
C LYS A 70 -5.58 8.01 9.57
N TYR A 71 -6.23 6.87 9.49
CA TYR A 71 -7.59 6.74 8.99
C TYR A 71 -8.49 6.04 9.98
N ASP A 72 -9.75 6.42 9.97
CA ASP A 72 -10.83 5.64 10.56
C ASP A 72 -11.02 4.33 9.79
N ASN A 73 -11.44 3.27 10.49
CA ASN A 73 -11.64 1.94 9.91
C ASN A 73 -12.61 1.91 8.73
N PHE A 74 -13.61 2.80 8.75
CA PHE A 74 -14.66 2.91 7.73
C PHE A 74 -14.34 3.93 6.63
N TYR A 75 -13.22 4.65 6.75
CA TYR A 75 -12.79 5.58 5.71
C TYR A 75 -12.57 4.82 4.39
N SER A 76 -12.97 5.44 3.27
CA SER A 76 -12.77 4.91 1.93
C SER A 76 -11.96 5.89 1.09
N LEU A 77 -11.07 5.35 0.25
CA LEU A 77 -10.38 6.11 -0.77
C LEU A 77 -11.38 6.53 -1.84
N LYS A 78 -11.16 7.68 -2.49
CA LYS A 78 -12.12 8.20 -3.48
C LYS A 78 -11.46 8.43 -4.83
N THR A 79 -11.99 7.81 -5.87
CA THR A 79 -11.72 8.19 -7.26
C THR A 79 -12.78 9.19 -7.68
N LYS A 80 -12.38 10.37 -8.12
CA LYS A 80 -13.23 11.55 -8.27
C LYS A 80 -13.24 12.06 -9.69
N ILE A 81 -14.38 12.61 -10.13
CA ILE A 81 -14.49 13.38 -11.36
C ILE A 81 -14.92 14.81 -11.06
N TYR A 82 -14.23 15.76 -11.67
CA TYR A 82 -14.49 17.19 -11.54
C TYR A 82 -14.79 17.79 -12.91
N ARG A 83 -15.46 18.94 -12.94
CA ARG A 83 -15.78 19.69 -14.16
C ARG A 83 -15.60 21.18 -13.93
N ASP A 84 -15.11 21.90 -14.94
CA ASP A 84 -15.16 23.38 -15.01
C ASP A 84 -16.33 23.90 -15.85
N ASP A 85 -16.48 25.21 -15.93
CA ASP A 85 -17.56 25.88 -16.67
C ASP A 85 -17.45 25.67 -18.20
N LYS A 86 -16.27 25.29 -18.70
CA LYS A 86 -16.00 25.04 -20.13
C LYS A 86 -16.15 23.57 -20.53
N ASN A 87 -16.72 22.74 -19.64
CA ASN A 87 -16.84 21.29 -19.84
C ASN A 87 -15.50 20.56 -19.99
N ASN A 88 -14.43 21.05 -19.32
CA ASN A 88 -13.21 20.27 -19.12
C ASN A 88 -13.36 19.43 -17.85
N TYR A 89 -13.07 18.17 -17.98
CA TYR A 89 -13.20 17.19 -16.89
C TYR A 89 -11.82 16.80 -16.37
N LEU A 90 -11.77 16.48 -15.07
CA LEU A 90 -10.59 15.94 -14.41
C LEU A 90 -10.97 14.67 -13.66
N ILE A 91 -10.30 13.58 -13.94
CA ILE A 91 -10.43 12.32 -13.18
C ILE A 91 -9.18 12.18 -12.31
N GLU A 92 -9.39 12.09 -11.00
CA GLU A 92 -8.34 11.93 -10.00
C GLU A 92 -8.54 10.63 -9.25
N GLY A 93 -7.58 9.70 -9.40
CA GLY A 93 -7.54 8.47 -8.63
C GLY A 93 -6.85 8.65 -7.28
N SER A 94 -7.07 7.68 -6.42
CA SER A 94 -6.44 7.57 -5.09
C SER A 94 -5.64 6.27 -4.91
N GLY A 95 -5.41 5.50 -5.98
CA GLY A 95 -4.77 4.20 -5.88
C GLY A 95 -5.65 3.15 -5.20
N ASP A 96 -6.96 3.24 -5.41
CA ASP A 96 -7.90 2.19 -5.00
C ASP A 96 -7.51 0.87 -5.67
N PRO A 97 -7.18 -0.20 -4.91
CA PRO A 97 -6.76 -1.48 -5.47
C PRO A 97 -7.87 -2.20 -6.24
N ASP A 98 -9.13 -1.89 -5.92
CA ASP A 98 -10.30 -2.55 -6.50
C ASP A 98 -10.98 -1.72 -7.59
N LEU A 99 -10.42 -0.54 -7.93
CA LEU A 99 -10.95 0.31 -8.99
C LEU A 99 -11.11 -0.47 -10.29
N SER A 100 -12.35 -0.56 -10.79
CA SER A 100 -12.67 -1.32 -11.98
C SER A 100 -12.96 -0.44 -13.20
N ILE A 101 -12.99 -1.04 -14.38
CA ILE A 101 -13.41 -0.35 -15.61
C ILE A 101 -14.89 0.10 -15.51
N ASN A 102 -15.73 -0.64 -14.80
CA ASN A 102 -17.13 -0.27 -14.58
C ASN A 102 -17.26 0.98 -13.69
N ASP A 103 -16.38 1.12 -12.70
CA ASP A 103 -16.32 2.34 -11.87
C ASP A 103 -15.93 3.56 -12.71
N ILE A 104 -14.95 3.40 -13.58
CA ILE A 104 -14.58 4.46 -14.54
C ILE A 104 -15.76 4.77 -15.47
N LYS A 105 -16.45 3.75 -15.99
CA LYS A 105 -17.63 3.94 -16.84
C LYS A 105 -18.72 4.73 -16.11
N THR A 106 -18.97 4.42 -14.84
CA THR A 106 -19.92 5.16 -14.00
C THR A 106 -19.51 6.63 -13.88
N LEU A 107 -18.25 6.91 -13.57
CA LEU A 107 -17.75 8.31 -13.46
C LEU A 107 -17.90 9.07 -14.79
N ILE A 108 -17.44 8.50 -15.90
CA ILE A 108 -17.49 9.18 -17.21
C ILE A 108 -18.91 9.25 -17.79
N SER A 109 -19.86 8.49 -17.27
CA SER A 109 -21.28 8.63 -17.66
C SER A 109 -21.87 10.00 -17.31
N ASN A 110 -21.28 10.68 -16.31
CA ASN A 110 -21.62 12.06 -15.92
C ASN A 110 -21.16 13.13 -16.93
N ILE A 111 -20.32 12.76 -17.90
CA ILE A 111 -19.88 13.69 -18.96
C ILE A 111 -21.06 14.00 -19.86
N LYS A 112 -21.30 15.32 -20.07
CA LYS A 112 -22.38 15.84 -20.88
C LYS A 112 -21.91 16.18 -22.28
N PHE A 113 -22.83 16.19 -23.23
CA PHE A 113 -22.55 16.63 -24.59
C PHE A 113 -21.97 18.04 -24.61
N SER A 114 -20.92 18.22 -25.41
CA SER A 114 -20.34 19.50 -25.80
C SER A 114 -19.64 19.33 -27.15
N LYS A 115 -19.53 20.39 -27.94
CA LYS A 115 -18.77 20.35 -29.20
C LYS A 115 -17.33 19.94 -28.96
N ASN A 116 -16.72 20.42 -27.88
CA ASN A 116 -15.37 20.07 -27.43
C ASN A 116 -15.44 19.48 -26.03
N ILE A 117 -14.90 18.29 -25.85
CA ILE A 117 -14.82 17.59 -24.56
C ILE A 117 -13.36 17.31 -24.25
N THR A 118 -12.85 17.85 -23.17
CA THR A 118 -11.50 17.54 -22.69
C THR A 118 -11.58 16.79 -21.37
N VAL A 119 -10.90 15.63 -21.28
CA VAL A 119 -10.78 14.87 -20.04
C VAL A 119 -9.30 14.76 -19.68
N THR A 120 -8.95 15.19 -18.49
CA THR A 120 -7.60 15.05 -17.95
C THR A 120 -7.57 13.92 -16.93
N LEU A 121 -6.68 12.97 -17.12
CA LEU A 121 -6.38 11.91 -16.15
C LEU A 121 -5.22 12.39 -15.29
N ALA A 122 -5.46 12.56 -13.99
CA ALA A 122 -4.45 13.00 -13.04
C ALA A 122 -3.65 11.80 -12.52
N GLU A 123 -2.38 11.68 -12.97
CA GLU A 123 -1.51 10.58 -12.59
C GLU A 123 -0.15 11.09 -12.06
N ILE A 124 0.61 10.24 -11.42
CA ILE A 124 1.99 10.52 -10.97
C ILE A 124 2.99 10.25 -12.11
N LYS A 125 4.21 10.73 -11.94
CA LYS A 125 5.29 10.45 -12.91
C LYS A 125 5.71 8.98 -12.83
N SER A 126 6.03 8.38 -13.97
CA SER A 126 6.45 6.96 -14.06
C SER A 126 7.71 6.63 -13.24
N VAL A 127 8.57 7.62 -13.00
CA VAL A 127 9.77 7.46 -12.16
C VAL A 127 9.46 7.04 -10.72
N VAL A 128 8.25 7.33 -10.22
CA VAL A 128 7.84 6.94 -8.86
C VAL A 128 6.85 5.75 -8.83
N TYR A 129 6.59 5.10 -9.96
CA TYR A 129 5.69 3.94 -10.02
C TYR A 129 6.18 2.75 -9.22
N TRP A 130 7.49 2.58 -9.09
CA TRP A 130 8.07 1.48 -8.35
C TRP A 130 8.95 1.96 -7.21
N PRO A 131 8.77 1.41 -6.02
CA PRO A 131 9.68 1.64 -4.90
C PRO A 131 11.12 1.22 -5.20
N GLU A 132 12.02 1.75 -4.42
CA GLU A 132 13.44 1.42 -4.54
C GLU A 132 13.69 -0.07 -4.27
N GLY A 133 14.55 -0.70 -5.08
CA GLY A 133 14.94 -2.09 -4.90
C GLY A 133 13.96 -3.14 -5.43
N TRP A 134 12.86 -2.73 -6.08
CA TRP A 134 12.05 -3.64 -6.88
C TRP A 134 12.81 -3.98 -8.16
N THR A 135 13.11 -5.26 -8.34
CA THR A 135 13.93 -5.72 -9.48
C THR A 135 13.15 -5.71 -10.79
N SER A 136 13.87 -5.72 -11.92
CA SER A 136 13.24 -5.88 -13.23
C SER A 136 12.42 -7.17 -13.32
N GLN A 137 12.88 -8.23 -12.63
CA GLN A 137 12.15 -9.49 -12.56
C GLN A 137 10.85 -9.35 -11.79
N ASP A 138 10.84 -8.67 -10.63
CA ASP A 138 9.62 -8.44 -9.84
C ASP A 138 8.55 -7.72 -10.66
N LYS A 139 8.95 -6.72 -11.46
CA LYS A 139 8.06 -5.91 -12.31
C LYS A 139 7.41 -6.71 -13.46
N LEU A 140 7.86 -7.91 -13.74
CA LEU A 140 7.24 -8.79 -14.73
C LEU A 140 6.00 -9.53 -14.21
N TYR A 141 5.79 -9.54 -12.91
CA TYR A 141 4.70 -10.29 -12.27
C TYR A 141 3.64 -9.34 -11.68
N LYS A 142 2.45 -9.88 -11.43
CA LYS A 142 1.32 -9.13 -10.84
C LYS A 142 1.66 -8.52 -9.48
N TYR A 143 2.47 -9.22 -8.68
CA TYR A 143 2.86 -8.73 -7.35
C TYR A 143 3.83 -7.53 -7.41
N GLY A 144 4.44 -7.26 -8.55
CA GLY A 144 5.32 -6.11 -8.81
C GLY A 144 4.70 -5.08 -9.76
N SER A 145 3.38 -5.01 -9.87
CA SER A 145 2.69 -4.02 -10.71
C SER A 145 3.04 -2.59 -10.31
N PRO A 146 3.01 -1.63 -11.27
CA PRO A 146 3.30 -0.23 -10.99
C PRO A 146 2.26 0.36 -10.03
N ILE A 147 2.72 1.15 -9.08
CA ILE A 147 1.88 1.80 -8.07
C ILE A 147 1.42 3.15 -8.63
N THR A 148 0.20 3.23 -9.09
CA THR A 148 -0.39 4.40 -9.74
C THR A 148 -1.69 4.83 -9.06
N LYS A 149 -2.13 6.07 -9.29
CA LYS A 149 -3.36 6.61 -8.69
C LYS A 149 -4.62 6.12 -9.39
N LEU A 150 -4.56 5.91 -10.71
CA LEU A 150 -5.65 5.37 -11.54
C LEU A 150 -5.33 3.92 -11.95
N ALA A 151 -5.27 3.03 -10.96
CA ALA A 151 -4.91 1.64 -11.13
C ALA A 151 -6.14 0.77 -11.32
N ILE A 152 -6.40 0.33 -12.54
CA ILE A 152 -7.49 -0.62 -12.79
C ILE A 152 -7.09 -2.02 -12.32
N ASN A 153 -7.88 -2.56 -11.37
CA ASN A 153 -7.61 -3.86 -10.73
C ASN A 153 -6.14 -3.98 -10.27
N SER A 154 -5.65 -2.98 -9.53
CA SER A 154 -4.27 -2.92 -9.01
C SER A 154 -3.19 -3.01 -10.10
N ASN A 155 -3.47 -2.63 -11.33
CA ASN A 155 -2.59 -2.81 -12.49
C ASN A 155 -2.11 -4.27 -12.66
N SER A 156 -2.89 -5.24 -12.19
CA SER A 156 -2.52 -6.66 -12.22
C SER A 156 -2.49 -7.27 -13.62
N SER A 157 -3.08 -6.60 -14.61
CA SER A 157 -3.01 -6.97 -16.01
C SER A 157 -1.96 -6.14 -16.75
N ARG A 158 -1.05 -6.80 -17.49
CA ARG A 158 -0.06 -6.12 -18.33
C ARG A 158 -0.69 -5.25 -19.42
N TYR A 159 -1.92 -5.55 -19.80
CA TYR A 159 -2.65 -4.84 -20.85
C TYR A 159 -3.40 -3.61 -20.32
N MET A 160 -3.61 -3.52 -19.01
CA MET A 160 -4.34 -2.42 -18.39
C MET A 160 -3.36 -1.45 -17.74
N ASN A 161 -3.12 -0.33 -18.41
CA ASN A 161 -2.30 0.78 -17.93
C ASN A 161 -2.98 2.10 -18.23
N ILE A 162 -2.42 3.20 -17.82
CA ILE A 162 -3.02 4.53 -18.00
C ILE A 162 -3.29 4.87 -19.48
N GLN A 163 -2.47 4.38 -20.42
CA GLN A 163 -2.69 4.61 -21.85
C GLN A 163 -3.88 3.80 -22.37
N THR A 164 -4.04 2.56 -21.92
CA THR A 164 -5.22 1.73 -22.24
C THR A 164 -6.49 2.34 -21.65
N LEU A 165 -6.41 2.86 -20.42
CA LEU A 165 -7.52 3.58 -19.80
C LEU A 165 -7.89 4.83 -20.59
N LYS A 166 -6.91 5.62 -21.04
CA LYS A 166 -7.11 6.77 -21.92
C LYS A 166 -7.87 6.37 -23.18
N ASN A 167 -7.44 5.31 -23.86
CA ASN A 167 -8.07 4.82 -25.08
C ASN A 167 -9.51 4.31 -24.83
N TYR A 168 -9.72 3.64 -23.69
CA TYR A 168 -11.07 3.22 -23.29
C TYR A 168 -12.03 4.39 -23.12
N ILE A 169 -11.59 5.43 -22.40
CA ILE A 169 -12.41 6.64 -22.17
C ILE A 169 -12.68 7.35 -23.50
N TYR A 170 -11.69 7.47 -24.37
CA TYR A 170 -11.83 8.08 -25.69
C TYR A 170 -12.90 7.35 -26.52
N ASN A 171 -12.82 6.02 -26.64
CA ASN A 171 -13.76 5.22 -27.41
C ASN A 171 -15.17 5.30 -26.84
N TYR A 172 -15.32 5.22 -25.52
CA TYR A 172 -16.62 5.36 -24.85
C TYR A 172 -17.26 6.73 -25.15
N LEU A 173 -16.49 7.80 -25.09
CA LEU A 173 -17.02 9.15 -25.34
C LEU A 173 -17.31 9.38 -26.83
N LEU A 174 -16.51 8.81 -27.73
CA LEU A 174 -16.74 8.89 -29.17
C LEU A 174 -18.04 8.17 -29.58
N GLU A 175 -18.30 7.00 -28.99
CA GLU A 175 -19.55 6.28 -29.19
C GLU A 175 -20.76 7.07 -28.66
N LYS A 176 -20.61 7.66 -27.46
CA LYS A 176 -21.67 8.42 -26.79
C LYS A 176 -21.97 9.78 -27.48
N PHE A 177 -20.92 10.41 -28.00
CA PHE A 177 -20.95 11.76 -28.57
C PHE A 177 -20.19 11.83 -29.91
N PRO A 178 -20.70 11.20 -30.98
CA PRO A 178 -19.99 11.03 -32.24
C PRO A 178 -19.68 12.35 -32.97
N ASN A 179 -20.35 13.44 -32.61
CA ASN A 179 -20.15 14.77 -33.22
C ASN A 179 -19.28 15.70 -32.34
N SER A 180 -18.66 15.17 -31.31
CA SER A 180 -17.81 15.93 -30.41
C SER A 180 -16.32 15.75 -30.76
N GLU A 181 -15.55 16.82 -30.65
CA GLU A 181 -14.10 16.73 -30.62
C GLU A 181 -13.67 16.31 -29.20
N ILE A 182 -13.01 15.14 -29.07
CA ILE A 182 -12.67 14.53 -27.81
C ILE A 182 -11.17 14.53 -27.62
N ASN A 183 -10.71 15.15 -26.52
CA ASN A 183 -9.33 15.22 -26.11
C ASN A 183 -9.11 14.56 -24.75
N ILE A 184 -8.27 13.53 -24.68
CA ILE A 184 -7.91 12.89 -23.41
C ILE A 184 -6.42 13.13 -23.11
N ASN A 185 -6.16 13.80 -22.00
CA ASN A 185 -4.81 14.14 -21.54
C ASN A 185 -4.41 13.34 -20.31
N ILE A 186 -3.13 13.04 -20.15
CA ILE A 186 -2.55 12.46 -18.94
C ILE A 186 -1.61 13.52 -18.38
N ASN A 187 -1.94 14.09 -17.23
CA ASN A 187 -1.15 15.14 -16.61
C ASN A 187 -0.71 14.72 -15.21
N GLN A 188 0.43 15.24 -14.77
CA GLN A 188 0.86 15.06 -13.40
C GLN A 188 -0.19 15.67 -12.45
N SER A 189 -0.68 14.87 -11.53
CA SER A 189 -1.64 15.30 -10.50
C SER A 189 -1.05 16.47 -9.70
N SER A 190 -1.81 17.56 -9.62
CA SER A 190 -1.48 18.76 -8.85
C SER A 190 -2.76 19.48 -8.42
N ASN A 191 -2.65 20.35 -7.43
CA ASN A 191 -3.78 21.17 -6.99
C ASN A 191 -4.25 22.16 -8.08
N ASP A 192 -3.34 22.58 -8.97
CA ASP A 192 -3.67 23.48 -10.07
C ASP A 192 -4.66 22.85 -11.06
N LEU A 193 -4.62 21.55 -11.26
CA LEU A 193 -5.59 20.84 -12.10
C LEU A 193 -7.03 20.95 -11.59
N LYS A 194 -7.21 21.19 -10.29
CA LYS A 194 -8.54 21.33 -9.66
C LYS A 194 -9.04 22.78 -9.64
N LYS A 195 -8.16 23.73 -9.93
CA LYS A 195 -8.53 25.15 -9.91
C LYS A 195 -9.71 25.40 -10.82
N ASN A 196 -10.72 26.10 -10.31
CA ASN A 196 -11.98 26.41 -11.01
C ASN A 196 -12.79 25.18 -11.47
N LYS A 197 -12.59 24.01 -10.81
CA LYS A 197 -13.38 22.81 -11.07
C LYS A 197 -14.21 22.43 -9.85
N ILE A 198 -15.44 22.03 -10.08
CA ILE A 198 -16.33 21.48 -9.05
C ILE A 198 -16.32 19.96 -9.12
N LEU A 199 -16.39 19.31 -7.96
CA LEU A 199 -16.61 17.87 -7.86
C LEU A 199 -18.03 17.56 -8.32
N ILE A 200 -18.16 16.63 -9.27
CA ILE A 200 -19.48 16.23 -9.80
C ILE A 200 -19.88 14.83 -9.37
N ASP A 201 -18.90 13.94 -9.15
CA ASP A 201 -19.17 12.58 -8.67
C ASP A 201 -17.90 11.92 -8.15
N TYR A 202 -18.04 10.79 -7.44
CA TYR A 202 -16.93 9.97 -6.98
C TYR A 202 -17.35 8.51 -6.74
N ILE A 203 -16.37 7.62 -6.82
CA ILE A 203 -16.47 6.21 -6.42
C ILE A 203 -15.65 6.01 -5.14
N ASN A 204 -16.23 5.32 -4.16
CA ASN A 204 -15.54 4.90 -2.95
C ASN A 204 -14.89 3.54 -3.16
N SER A 205 -13.68 3.37 -2.66
CA SER A 205 -13.09 2.05 -2.46
C SER A 205 -13.82 1.26 -1.37
N ASN A 206 -13.46 0.00 -1.19
CA ASN A 206 -13.74 -0.71 0.05
C ASN A 206 -13.18 0.06 1.26
N PRO A 207 -13.75 -0.11 2.47
CA PRO A 207 -13.23 0.53 3.69
C PRO A 207 -11.76 0.18 3.95
N ILE A 208 -11.02 1.12 4.55
CA ILE A 208 -9.60 0.96 4.88
C ILE A 208 -9.31 -0.33 5.63
N LEU A 209 -10.17 -0.72 6.58
CA LEU A 209 -10.01 -1.97 7.33
C LEU A 209 -10.02 -3.20 6.41
N SER A 210 -10.93 -3.24 5.43
CA SER A 210 -11.00 -4.32 4.43
C SER A 210 -9.75 -4.35 3.55
N LEU A 211 -9.27 -3.18 3.12
CA LEU A 211 -8.05 -3.07 2.31
C LEU A 211 -6.79 -3.47 3.08
N ILE A 212 -6.71 -3.13 4.38
CA ILE A 212 -5.63 -3.58 5.27
C ILE A 212 -5.68 -5.11 5.45
N THR A 213 -6.87 -5.67 5.59
CA THR A 213 -7.06 -7.13 5.67
C THR A 213 -6.55 -7.80 4.40
N LEU A 214 -6.92 -7.29 3.22
CA LEU A 214 -6.39 -7.78 1.94
C LEU A 214 -4.86 -7.67 1.88
N ALA A 215 -4.29 -6.52 2.27
CA ALA A 215 -2.85 -6.31 2.24
C ALA A 215 -2.09 -7.33 3.11
N ASN A 216 -2.61 -7.65 4.30
CA ASN A 216 -1.94 -8.53 5.26
C ASN A 216 -2.25 -10.01 5.02
N ALA A 217 -3.51 -10.40 4.79
CA ALA A 217 -3.90 -11.80 4.62
C ALA A 217 -3.43 -12.38 3.29
N GLU A 218 -3.60 -11.63 2.20
CA GLU A 218 -3.21 -12.05 0.85
C GLU A 218 -1.81 -11.56 0.46
N SER A 219 -1.12 -10.87 1.36
CA SER A 219 0.20 -10.26 1.10
C SER A 219 0.21 -9.34 -0.12
N HIS A 220 -0.89 -8.57 -0.33
CA HIS A 220 -1.09 -7.79 -1.55
C HIS A 220 -0.23 -6.52 -1.57
N ASN A 221 0.82 -6.51 -2.41
CA ASN A 221 1.84 -5.47 -2.43
C ASN A 221 1.29 -4.11 -2.88
N PHE A 222 0.52 -4.10 -3.99
CA PHE A 222 -0.08 -2.86 -4.50
C PHE A 222 -0.90 -2.16 -3.41
N THR A 223 -1.79 -2.88 -2.73
CA THR A 223 -2.63 -2.32 -1.67
C THR A 223 -1.80 -1.74 -0.53
N SER A 224 -0.77 -2.46 -0.06
CA SER A 224 0.11 -1.96 1.00
C SER A 224 0.80 -0.65 0.60
N GLU A 225 1.34 -0.57 -0.64
CA GLU A 225 2.00 0.63 -1.15
C GLU A 225 1.03 1.80 -1.31
N SER A 226 -0.12 1.57 -1.94
CA SER A 226 -1.10 2.62 -2.21
C SER A 226 -1.70 3.19 -0.92
N LEU A 227 -2.04 2.34 0.03
CA LEU A 227 -2.51 2.76 1.35
C LEU A 227 -1.46 3.61 2.09
N PHE A 228 -0.20 3.16 2.07
CA PHE A 228 0.89 3.92 2.69
C PHE A 228 1.09 5.27 2.01
N LYS A 229 1.10 5.33 0.67
CA LYS A 229 1.26 6.58 -0.09
C LYS A 229 0.12 7.58 0.21
N ASN A 230 -1.11 7.10 0.38
CA ASN A 230 -2.23 7.94 0.82
C ASN A 230 -2.03 8.44 2.25
N ALA A 231 -1.78 7.55 3.20
CA ALA A 231 -1.65 7.90 4.62
C ALA A 231 -0.46 8.83 4.90
N SER A 232 0.60 8.74 4.09
CA SER A 232 1.81 9.53 4.22
C SER A 232 1.87 10.72 3.29
N ASP A 233 0.89 10.92 2.40
CA ASP A 233 0.92 11.93 1.34
C ASP A 233 2.24 11.90 0.53
N SER A 234 2.65 10.68 0.13
CA SER A 234 3.94 10.47 -0.54
C SER A 234 3.81 9.95 -1.98
N TRP A 235 2.70 10.28 -2.64
CA TRP A 235 2.45 9.88 -4.03
C TRP A 235 3.50 10.37 -5.03
N TYR A 236 4.16 11.49 -4.73
CA TYR A 236 5.14 12.12 -5.63
C TYR A 236 6.58 11.77 -5.31
N THR A 237 6.80 10.94 -4.30
CA THR A 237 8.13 10.52 -3.85
C THR A 237 8.12 9.03 -3.51
N ASN A 238 9.31 8.40 -3.50
CA ASN A 238 9.49 7.06 -2.95
C ASN A 238 10.10 7.15 -1.54
N SER A 239 9.58 8.05 -0.70
CA SER A 239 10.05 8.24 0.66
C SER A 239 9.17 7.50 1.66
N TYR A 240 9.79 6.66 2.49
CA TYR A 240 9.14 5.92 3.58
C TYR A 240 9.57 6.43 4.96
N GLN A 241 10.20 7.60 5.01
CA GLN A 241 10.69 8.21 6.26
C GLN A 241 9.57 8.47 7.28
N LYS A 242 8.35 8.75 6.84
CA LYS A 242 7.21 8.95 7.75
C LYS A 242 6.91 7.70 8.57
N LEU A 243 7.09 6.50 8.01
CA LEU A 243 6.97 5.25 8.76
C LEU A 243 8.09 5.12 9.80
N TYR A 244 9.33 5.40 9.42
CA TYR A 244 10.48 5.39 10.35
C TYR A 244 10.23 6.33 11.54
N PHE A 245 9.88 7.59 11.28
CA PHE A 245 9.64 8.56 12.35
C PHE A 245 8.44 8.20 13.23
N TRP A 246 7.38 7.64 12.64
CA TRP A 246 6.24 7.19 13.42
C TRP A 246 6.60 6.06 14.39
N LEU A 247 7.36 5.06 13.94
CA LEU A 247 7.86 3.97 14.80
C LEU A 247 8.77 4.53 15.92
N LYS A 248 9.68 5.43 15.56
CA LYS A 248 10.59 6.08 16.52
C LYS A 248 9.81 6.89 17.57
N ASN A 249 8.82 7.66 17.15
CA ASN A 249 8.00 8.47 18.06
C ASN A 249 7.12 7.61 18.99
N LYS A 250 6.82 6.38 18.60
CA LYS A 250 6.18 5.39 19.48
C LYS A 250 7.16 4.76 20.48
N GLY A 251 8.45 5.16 20.51
CA GLY A 251 9.47 4.60 21.39
C GLY A 251 9.86 3.17 21.02
N LEU A 252 9.70 2.77 19.76
CA LEU A 252 10.09 1.44 19.28
C LEU A 252 11.60 1.41 18.91
N PRO A 253 12.26 0.24 19.00
CA PRO A 253 13.70 0.12 18.70
C PRO A 253 13.94 0.20 17.19
N THR A 254 14.24 1.38 16.68
CA THR A 254 14.47 1.65 15.24
C THR A 254 15.96 1.59 14.83
N LYS A 255 16.82 1.10 15.69
CA LYS A 255 18.23 0.88 15.35
C LYS A 255 18.34 -0.09 14.16
N ASN A 256 19.20 0.23 13.20
CA ASN A 256 19.41 -0.56 11.99
C ASN A 256 18.17 -0.75 11.09
N LEU A 257 17.08 0.01 11.30
CA LEU A 257 15.91 0.00 10.46
C LEU A 257 16.17 0.74 9.15
N TYR A 258 15.88 0.09 8.02
CA TYR A 258 15.84 0.72 6.70
C TYR A 258 14.56 0.32 5.99
N ILE A 259 13.84 1.30 5.46
CA ILE A 259 12.54 1.10 4.80
C ILE A 259 12.63 1.65 3.37
N ALA A 260 12.59 0.76 2.40
CA ALA A 260 12.65 1.06 0.97
C ALA A 260 11.28 0.99 0.27
N ASP A 261 10.31 0.33 0.89
CA ASP A 261 8.93 0.21 0.41
C ASP A 261 7.97 -0.01 1.60
N ALA A 262 6.67 -0.13 1.34
CA ALA A 262 5.67 -0.43 2.36
C ALA A 262 5.21 -1.90 2.33
N SER A 263 5.54 -2.63 1.28
CA SER A 263 5.08 -4.00 1.04
C SER A 263 6.05 -5.09 1.50
N GLY A 264 7.33 -4.74 1.63
CA GLY A 264 8.39 -5.69 1.95
C GLY A 264 8.94 -6.45 0.74
N LEU A 265 8.54 -6.07 -0.50
CA LEU A 265 9.08 -6.70 -1.72
C LEU A 265 10.54 -6.32 -1.95
N SER A 266 10.94 -5.10 -1.60
CA SER A 266 12.31 -4.64 -1.73
C SER A 266 13.24 -5.40 -0.78
N ARG A 267 14.29 -6.01 -1.34
CA ARG A 267 15.35 -6.66 -0.54
C ARG A 267 16.27 -5.68 0.18
N LYS A 268 16.10 -4.37 -0.07
CA LYS A 268 16.80 -3.31 0.67
C LYS A 268 16.22 -3.08 2.06
N ASN A 269 14.97 -3.47 2.31
CA ASN A 269 14.37 -3.37 3.64
C ASN A 269 15.21 -4.12 4.68
N LYS A 270 15.38 -3.51 5.84
CA LYS A 270 16.10 -4.07 7.00
C LYS A 270 15.29 -3.83 8.26
N VAL A 271 14.91 -4.90 8.94
CA VAL A 271 14.10 -4.87 10.16
C VAL A 271 14.66 -5.89 11.16
N THR A 272 14.66 -5.55 12.45
CA THR A 272 15.06 -6.46 13.52
C THR A 272 13.87 -7.23 14.08
N THR A 273 14.09 -8.44 14.62
CA THR A 273 13.02 -9.19 15.28
C THR A 273 12.58 -8.51 16.58
N ASN A 274 13.51 -7.80 17.26
CA ASN A 274 13.16 -6.98 18.42
C ASN A 274 12.15 -5.89 18.05
N LEU A 275 12.33 -5.18 16.94
CA LEU A 275 11.37 -4.16 16.49
C LEU A 275 9.98 -4.79 16.23
N ILE A 276 9.91 -5.92 15.51
CA ILE A 276 8.61 -6.55 15.18
C ILE A 276 7.91 -7.01 16.45
N ALA A 277 8.62 -7.71 17.35
CA ALA A 277 8.04 -8.19 18.60
C ALA A 277 7.54 -7.03 19.49
N SER A 278 8.35 -5.99 19.65
CA SER A 278 8.00 -4.78 20.41
C SER A 278 6.80 -4.06 19.81
N TYR A 279 6.74 -3.99 18.48
CA TYR A 279 5.62 -3.41 17.77
C TYR A 279 4.31 -4.19 18.01
N LEU A 280 4.34 -5.51 17.82
CA LEU A 280 3.17 -6.37 18.03
C LEU A 280 2.66 -6.29 19.47
N HIS A 281 3.57 -6.29 20.45
CA HIS A 281 3.19 -6.10 21.86
C HIS A 281 2.50 -4.75 22.06
N LYS A 282 3.06 -3.66 21.53
CA LYS A 282 2.52 -2.32 21.70
C LYS A 282 1.15 -2.13 21.03
N MET A 283 0.92 -2.78 19.88
CA MET A 283 -0.34 -2.70 19.14
C MET A 283 -1.45 -3.58 19.70
N LYS A 284 -1.14 -4.51 20.61
CA LYS A 284 -2.14 -5.35 21.28
C LYS A 284 -3.10 -4.55 22.14
N PHE A 285 -2.70 -3.38 22.61
CA PHE A 285 -3.43 -2.56 23.60
C PHE A 285 -3.97 -1.23 23.00
N ASN A 286 -3.90 -1.07 21.69
CA ASN A 286 -4.49 0.04 20.95
C ASN A 286 -5.55 -0.54 20.00
#